data_c54bbce05d310629b4433553df1b6e2a
#
_entry.id   c54bbce05d310629b4433553df1b6e2a
#
_cell.length_a   1.000
_cell.length_b   1.000
_cell.length_c   1.000
_cell.angle_alpha   90.00
_cell.angle_beta   90.00
_cell.angle_gamma   90.00
#
_symmetry.space_group_name_H-M   'P 1'
#
loop_
_entity.id
_entity.type
_entity.pdbx_description
1 polymer ?
#
loop_
_entity_poly.entity_id
_entity_poly.type
_entity_poly.pdbx_seq_one_letter_code
_entity_poly.pdbx_strand_id
1 'polypeptide(L)'
;MTYIIIDLEWNGAYARRTRGYFNEIIEIGAVKMNDSLQLVDSFHAVIRPVVSRKLSSIVQDLTGIEEEELEDGMPFSRAVSQLRKWITDPEAVIMTWSTTDLIVMLENCRYFLREEHIPFMNR
;
A
#
# COMPACT_ATOMS: atom_id res chain seq x y z
N MET A 1 -12.84 9.37 17.74
CA MET A 1 -11.85 9.53 16.66
C MET A 1 -11.23 8.19 16.31
N THR A 2 -11.03 7.95 15.05
CA THR A 2 -10.43 6.71 14.55
C THR A 2 -9.03 7.01 14.00
N TYR A 3 -8.08 6.18 14.37
CA TYR A 3 -6.71 6.27 13.86
C TYR A 3 -6.45 5.07 12.97
N ILE A 4 -5.92 5.32 11.77
CA ILE A 4 -5.53 4.29 10.83
C ILE A 4 -4.01 4.37 10.65
N ILE A 5 -3.32 3.29 10.97
CA ILE A 5 -1.87 3.22 10.80
C ILE A 5 -1.59 2.27 9.65
N ILE A 6 -0.96 2.78 8.60
CA ILE A 6 -0.69 2.04 7.38
C ILE A 6 0.79 1.71 7.29
N ASP A 7 1.08 0.46 6.96
CA ASP A 7 2.42 -0.04 6.72
C ASP A 7 2.46 -0.65 5.32
N LEU A 8 3.45 -0.26 4.53
CA LEU A 8 3.59 -0.70 3.14
C LEU A 8 4.88 -1.49 2.96
N GLU A 9 4.81 -2.50 2.08
CA GLU A 9 6.00 -3.14 1.54
C GLU A 9 6.03 -2.89 0.04
N TRP A 10 7.20 -2.62 -0.51
CA TRP A 10 7.36 -2.37 -1.94
C TRP A 10 8.62 -2.99 -2.48
N ASN A 11 8.61 -3.21 -3.79
CA ASN A 11 9.74 -3.74 -4.54
C ASN A 11 10.11 -2.74 -5.63
N GLY A 12 11.39 -2.39 -5.69
CA GLY A 12 11.87 -1.41 -6.67
C GLY A 12 12.16 -2.06 -8.02
N ALA A 13 11.79 -1.36 -9.10
CA ALA A 13 12.03 -1.83 -10.46
C ALA A 13 12.09 -0.65 -11.43
N TYR A 14 12.63 -0.89 -12.62
CA TYR A 14 12.60 0.08 -13.69
C TYR A 14 11.25 0.01 -14.41
N ALA A 15 10.56 1.12 -14.48
CA ALA A 15 9.28 1.22 -15.18
C ALA A 15 9.49 1.80 -16.58
N ARG A 16 9.23 1.00 -17.61
CA ARG A 16 9.41 1.43 -19.00
C ARG A 16 8.51 2.58 -19.39
N ARG A 17 7.27 2.58 -18.89
CA ARG A 17 6.27 3.60 -19.23
C ARG A 17 6.70 5.00 -18.79
N THR A 18 7.31 5.11 -17.63
CA THR A 18 7.75 6.38 -17.07
C THR A 18 9.23 6.64 -17.22
N ARG A 19 9.98 5.64 -17.74
CA ARG A 19 11.44 5.68 -17.93
C ARG A 19 12.21 6.03 -16.68
N GLY A 20 11.80 5.45 -15.55
CA GLY A 20 12.44 5.73 -14.28
C GLY A 20 12.28 4.59 -13.30
N TYR A 21 12.92 4.76 -12.17
CA TYR A 21 12.83 3.82 -11.07
C TYR A 21 11.47 3.97 -10.40
N PHE A 22 10.86 2.84 -10.05
CA PHE A 22 9.52 2.82 -9.48
C PHE A 22 9.49 1.86 -8.30
N ASN A 23 8.93 2.32 -7.18
CA ASN A 23 8.74 1.49 -6.00
C ASN A 23 7.31 0.95 -6.01
N GLU A 24 7.16 -0.26 -6.50
CA GLU A 24 5.85 -0.90 -6.65
C GLU A 24 5.40 -1.51 -5.33
N ILE A 25 4.23 -1.10 -4.85
CA ILE A 25 3.65 -1.66 -3.61
C ILE A 25 3.23 -3.10 -3.85
N ILE A 26 3.68 -3.99 -2.98
CA ILE A 26 3.38 -5.43 -3.02
C ILE A 26 2.54 -5.89 -1.82
N GLU A 27 2.45 -5.07 -0.77
CA GLU A 27 1.65 -5.40 0.40
C GLU A 27 1.19 -4.13 1.10
N ILE A 28 -0.07 -4.11 1.52
CA ILE A 28 -0.63 -3.07 2.35
C ILE A 28 -1.13 -3.71 3.64
N GLY A 29 -0.60 -3.25 4.76
CA GLY A 29 -1.12 -3.59 6.07
C GLY A 29 -1.68 -2.33 6.73
N ALA A 30 -2.74 -2.46 7.50
CA ALA A 30 -3.26 -1.36 8.26
C ALA A 30 -3.94 -1.84 9.54
N VAL A 31 -3.88 -1.00 10.56
CA VAL A 31 -4.60 -1.25 11.81
C VAL A 31 -5.49 -0.06 12.12
N LYS A 32 -6.62 -0.35 12.72
CA LYS A 32 -7.60 0.65 13.14
C LYS A 32 -7.61 0.70 14.65
N MET A 33 -7.47 1.90 15.21
CA MET A 33 -7.44 2.12 16.64
C MET A 33 -8.49 3.17 17.03
N ASN A 34 -9.02 3.03 18.23
CA ASN A 34 -9.97 4.00 18.78
C ASN A 34 -9.26 5.07 19.62
N ASP A 35 -10.03 5.97 20.25
CA ASP A 35 -9.50 7.05 21.09
C ASP A 35 -8.67 6.54 22.27
N SER A 36 -8.96 5.35 22.75
CA SER A 36 -8.22 4.73 23.85
C SER A 36 -6.99 3.97 23.37
N LEU A 37 -6.64 4.11 22.09
CA LEU A 37 -5.51 3.44 21.43
C LEU A 37 -5.63 1.92 21.50
N GLN A 38 -6.85 1.40 21.50
CA GLN A 38 -7.12 -0.01 21.43
C GLN A 38 -7.28 -0.44 19.98
N LEU A 39 -6.72 -1.60 19.63
CA LEU A 39 -6.88 -2.19 18.32
C LEU A 39 -8.34 -2.61 18.11
N VAL A 40 -8.96 -2.06 17.07
CA VAL A 40 -10.35 -2.35 16.73
C VAL A 40 -10.44 -3.36 15.60
N ASP A 41 -9.59 -3.21 14.58
CA ASP A 41 -9.62 -4.06 13.40
C ASP A 41 -8.28 -3.97 12.68
N SER A 42 -8.05 -4.89 11.75
CA SER A 42 -6.87 -4.88 10.91
C SER A 42 -7.25 -5.16 9.46
N PHE A 43 -6.41 -4.68 8.55
CA PHE A 43 -6.55 -4.86 7.11
C PHE A 43 -5.23 -5.38 6.55
N HIS A 44 -5.32 -6.27 5.57
CA HIS A 44 -4.14 -6.82 4.91
C HIS A 44 -4.48 -7.14 3.46
N ALA A 45 -3.63 -6.72 2.54
CA ALA A 45 -3.77 -7.04 1.12
C ALA A 45 -2.40 -7.30 0.52
N VAL A 46 -2.27 -8.41 -0.20
CA VAL A 46 -1.12 -8.72 -1.03
C VAL A 46 -1.46 -8.32 -2.46
N ILE A 47 -0.55 -7.59 -3.11
CA ILE A 47 -0.77 -7.03 -4.42
C ILE A 47 0.12 -7.73 -5.44
N ARG A 48 -0.50 -8.18 -6.54
CA ARG A 48 0.22 -8.82 -7.63
C ARG A 48 1.02 -7.77 -8.40
N PRO A 49 2.36 -7.92 -8.48
CA PRO A 49 3.18 -6.95 -9.20
C PRO A 49 2.92 -6.97 -10.70
N VAL A 50 3.00 -5.81 -11.31
CA VAL A 50 2.85 -5.61 -12.76
C VAL A 50 4.15 -5.10 -13.35
N VAL A 51 4.85 -4.22 -12.63
CA VAL A 51 6.09 -3.58 -13.08
C VAL A 51 7.30 -4.42 -12.69
N SER A 52 7.41 -4.78 -11.42
CA SER A 52 8.52 -5.58 -10.90
C SER A 52 8.21 -7.06 -11.11
N ARG A 53 8.86 -7.67 -12.11
CA ARG A 53 8.59 -9.07 -12.44
C ARG A 53 9.28 -10.06 -11.52
N LYS A 54 10.30 -9.60 -10.81
CA LYS A 54 11.08 -10.44 -9.92
C LYS A 54 11.23 -9.73 -8.58
N LEU A 55 10.87 -10.43 -7.52
CA LEU A 55 11.07 -9.94 -6.16
C LEU A 55 12.57 -9.89 -5.86
N SER A 56 13.06 -8.74 -5.39
CA SER A 56 14.48 -8.64 -5.03
C SER A 56 14.76 -9.52 -3.80
N SER A 57 15.94 -10.12 -3.73
CA SER A 57 16.33 -10.95 -2.60
C SER A 57 16.35 -10.17 -1.29
N ILE A 58 16.72 -8.89 -1.36
CA ILE A 58 16.72 -8.01 -0.18
C ILE A 58 15.31 -7.83 0.36
N VAL A 59 14.35 -7.55 -0.53
CA VAL A 59 12.95 -7.36 -0.14
C VAL A 59 12.39 -8.68 0.40
N GLN A 60 12.68 -9.80 -0.24
CA GLN A 60 12.24 -11.12 0.21
C GLN A 60 12.76 -11.42 1.62
N ASP A 61 14.04 -11.15 1.88
CA ASP A 61 14.65 -11.37 3.18
C ASP A 61 14.05 -10.47 4.26
N LEU A 62 13.78 -9.20 3.93
CA LEU A 62 13.24 -8.22 4.89
C LEU A 62 11.77 -8.45 5.21
N THR A 63 10.97 -8.86 4.23
CA THR A 63 9.52 -8.97 4.38
C THR A 63 9.04 -10.39 4.64
N GLY A 64 9.81 -11.39 4.24
CA GLY A 64 9.40 -12.79 4.29
C GLY A 64 8.36 -13.17 3.22
N ILE A 65 8.06 -12.27 2.29
CA ILE A 65 7.08 -12.52 1.24
C ILE A 65 7.71 -13.40 0.15
N GLU A 66 7.00 -14.46 -0.24
CA GLU A 66 7.41 -15.35 -1.31
C GLU A 66 6.78 -14.93 -2.64
N GLU A 67 7.46 -15.23 -3.76
CA GLU A 67 6.95 -14.89 -5.10
C GLU A 67 5.59 -15.52 -5.38
N GLU A 68 5.35 -16.73 -4.91
CA GLU A 68 4.08 -17.43 -5.08
C GLU A 68 2.92 -16.68 -4.42
N GLU A 69 3.17 -16.08 -3.26
CA GLU A 69 2.15 -15.28 -2.58
C GLU A 69 1.75 -14.06 -3.40
N LEU A 70 2.72 -13.45 -4.09
CA LEU A 70 2.47 -12.29 -4.94
C LEU A 70 1.68 -12.64 -6.18
N GLU A 71 1.89 -13.83 -6.75
CA GLU A 71 1.14 -14.28 -7.92
C GLU A 71 -0.36 -14.40 -7.63
N ASP A 72 -0.71 -14.77 -6.40
CA ASP A 72 -2.10 -14.87 -5.96
C ASP A 72 -2.65 -13.54 -5.44
N GLY A 73 -1.86 -12.48 -5.50
CA GLY A 73 -2.26 -11.17 -5.03
C GLY A 73 -3.31 -10.51 -5.92
N MET A 74 -3.97 -9.51 -5.36
CA MET A 74 -4.96 -8.74 -6.11
C MET A 74 -4.33 -7.58 -6.86
N PRO A 75 -5.01 -7.02 -7.87
CA PRO A 75 -4.56 -5.78 -8.51
C PRO A 75 -4.53 -4.62 -7.50
N PHE A 76 -3.61 -3.69 -7.69
CA PHE A 76 -3.47 -2.52 -6.81
C PHE A 76 -4.79 -1.73 -6.68
N SER A 77 -5.50 -1.55 -7.79
CA SER A 77 -6.78 -0.82 -7.78
C SER A 77 -7.80 -1.44 -6.84
N ARG A 78 -7.86 -2.78 -6.80
CA ARG A 78 -8.76 -3.49 -5.90
C ARG A 78 -8.34 -3.31 -4.44
N ALA A 79 -7.05 -3.41 -4.16
CA ALA A 79 -6.53 -3.24 -2.81
C ALA A 79 -6.85 -1.87 -2.25
N VAL A 80 -6.66 -0.82 -3.05
CA VAL A 80 -6.98 0.56 -2.64
C VAL A 80 -8.47 0.73 -2.44
N SER A 81 -9.29 0.15 -3.31
CA SER A 81 -10.75 0.20 -3.18
C SER A 81 -11.22 -0.48 -1.89
N GLN A 82 -10.65 -1.64 -1.59
CA GLN A 82 -10.99 -2.37 -0.35
C GLN A 82 -10.52 -1.61 0.88
N LEU A 83 -9.32 -1.03 0.84
CA LEU A 83 -8.81 -0.22 1.95
C LEU A 83 -9.72 0.98 2.22
N ARG A 84 -10.13 1.68 1.15
CA ARG A 84 -11.03 2.83 1.26
C ARG A 84 -12.36 2.44 1.91
N LYS A 85 -12.92 1.30 1.52
CA LYS A 85 -14.17 0.80 2.11
C LYS A 85 -13.99 0.38 3.57
N TRP A 86 -12.84 -0.15 3.90
CA TRP A 86 -12.51 -0.55 5.27
C TRP A 86 -12.36 0.68 6.19
N ILE A 87 -11.85 1.79 5.66
CA ILE A 87 -11.78 3.07 6.38
C ILE A 87 -13.15 3.72 6.29
N THR A 88 -14.02 3.40 7.23
CA THR A 88 -15.41 3.87 7.18
C THR A 88 -15.60 5.29 7.71
N ASP A 89 -14.70 5.76 8.57
CA ASP A 89 -14.78 7.10 9.15
C ASP A 89 -14.10 8.11 8.23
N PRO A 90 -14.84 9.04 7.60
CA PRO A 90 -14.25 10.04 6.71
C PRO A 90 -13.30 11.00 7.42
N GLU A 91 -13.37 11.07 8.74
CA GLU A 91 -12.50 11.93 9.55
C GLU A 91 -11.39 11.16 10.26
N ALA A 92 -11.18 9.89 9.89
CA ALA A 92 -10.11 9.10 10.46
C ALA A 92 -8.75 9.77 10.22
N VAL A 93 -7.89 9.71 11.23
CA VAL A 93 -6.50 10.19 11.12
C VAL A 93 -5.68 9.07 10.50
N ILE A 94 -5.09 9.34 9.34
CA ILE A 94 -4.26 8.38 8.63
C ILE A 94 -2.80 8.65 8.98
N MET A 95 -2.10 7.61 9.42
CA MET A 95 -0.70 7.69 9.84
C MET A 95 0.13 6.63 9.14
N THR A 96 1.37 6.96 8.87
CA THR A 96 2.37 6.03 8.33
C THR A 96 3.64 6.14 9.16
N TRP A 97 4.54 5.17 9.01
CA TRP A 97 5.82 5.19 9.73
C TRP A 97 6.72 6.33 9.25
N SER A 98 6.64 6.71 7.99
CA SER A 98 7.49 7.77 7.44
C SER A 98 6.80 8.47 6.27
N THR A 99 7.33 9.63 5.90
CA THR A 99 6.90 10.35 4.70
C THR A 99 7.12 9.53 3.44
N THR A 100 8.14 8.65 3.43
CA THR A 100 8.42 7.78 2.29
C THR A 100 7.22 6.91 1.92
N ASP A 101 6.51 6.36 2.91
CA ASP A 101 5.32 5.55 2.68
C ASP A 101 4.26 6.33 1.91
N LEU A 102 4.05 7.60 2.27
CA LEU A 102 3.09 8.46 1.59
C LEU A 102 3.51 8.77 0.15
N ILE A 103 4.80 9.02 -0.06
CA ILE A 103 5.35 9.27 -1.40
C ILE A 103 5.17 8.04 -2.28
N VAL A 104 5.51 6.86 -1.76
CA VAL A 104 5.35 5.59 -2.49
C VAL A 104 3.88 5.32 -2.81
N MET A 105 2.98 5.54 -1.85
CA MET A 105 1.54 5.38 -2.10
C MET A 105 1.06 6.32 -3.20
N LEU A 106 1.46 7.59 -3.16
CA LEU A 106 1.06 8.56 -4.18
C LEU A 106 1.59 8.17 -5.57
N GLU A 107 2.85 7.73 -5.66
CA GLU A 107 3.44 7.29 -6.92
C GLU A 107 2.66 6.11 -7.51
N ASN A 108 2.25 5.16 -6.67
CA ASN A 108 1.45 4.01 -7.13
C ASN A 108 0.05 4.45 -7.58
N CYS A 109 -0.57 5.39 -6.88
CA CYS A 109 -1.86 5.93 -7.28
C CYS A 109 -1.77 6.64 -8.64
N ARG A 110 -0.71 7.40 -8.87
CA ARG A 110 -0.47 8.04 -10.17
C ARG A 110 -0.27 7.01 -11.27
N TYR A 111 0.53 6.00 -11.01
CA TYR A 111 0.89 4.99 -12.01
C TYR A 111 -0.30 4.11 -12.39
N PHE A 112 -0.99 3.56 -11.40
CA PHE A 112 -2.02 2.54 -11.63
C PHE A 112 -3.42 3.13 -11.77
N LEU A 113 -3.74 4.20 -11.04
CA LEU A 113 -5.07 4.79 -11.00
C LEU A 113 -5.18 6.08 -11.80
N ARG A 114 -4.04 6.65 -12.20
CA ARG A 114 -3.94 7.96 -12.85
C ARG A 114 -4.54 9.07 -12.00
N GLU A 115 -4.41 8.93 -10.67
CA GLU A 115 -4.89 9.91 -9.71
C GLU A 115 -3.74 10.74 -9.18
N GLU A 116 -3.98 12.06 -9.01
CA GLU A 116 -2.97 12.98 -8.48
C GLU A 116 -3.06 13.10 -6.96
N HIS A 117 -3.85 12.25 -6.31
CA HIS A 117 -4.02 12.24 -4.87
C HIS A 117 -4.23 10.79 -4.39
N ILE A 118 -4.09 10.58 -3.08
CA ILE A 118 -4.37 9.29 -2.47
C ILE A 118 -5.88 9.25 -2.15
N PRO A 119 -6.66 8.34 -2.78
CA PRO A 119 -8.12 8.39 -2.70
C PRO A 119 -8.72 8.32 -1.29
N PHE A 120 -8.09 7.55 -0.39
CA PHE A 120 -8.61 7.41 0.98
C PHE A 120 -8.10 8.49 1.92
N MET A 121 -7.29 9.42 1.45
CA MET A 121 -6.77 10.55 2.23
C MET A 121 -7.33 11.88 1.74
N ASN A 122 -8.44 11.84 1.06
CA ASN A 122 -9.08 13.04 0.53
C ASN A 122 -9.71 13.84 1.66
N ARG A 123 -9.04 14.89 2.07
CA ARG A 123 -9.44 15.75 3.17
C ARG A 123 -9.56 17.19 2.70
#